data_eeda68ab98d18d9879fa202f6566e809
#
_entry.id   eeda68ab98d18d9879fa202f6566e809
#
_cell.length_a   1.000
_cell.length_b   1.000
_cell.length_c   1.000
_cell.angle_alpha   90.00
_cell.angle_beta   90.00
_cell.angle_gamma   90.00
#
_symmetry.space_group_name_H-M   'P 1'
#
loop_
_entity.id
_entity.type
_entity.pdbx_description
1 polymer ?
#
loop_
_entity_poly.entity_id
_entity_poly.type
_entity_poly.pdbx_seq_one_letter_code
_entity_poly.pdbx_strand_id
1 'polypeptide(L)'
;MLIQISKFLFCLYFSACSSSLGNEKGVTSPPFSVTASSQLDGSHTADDSSLYGSSSWCSNGDTSSPQFLQFDFGKVVTVSGIATQGDAVDNKWVTEYAVVYGYDEQSWLDYAGGQVMFCRKDS
;
A
#
# COMPACT_ATOMS: atom_id res chain seq x y z
N MET A 1 3.41 -11.96 9.21
CA MET A 1 3.67 -10.52 9.49
C MET A 1 2.79 -9.70 8.59
N LEU A 2 2.13 -8.76 9.18
CA LEU A 2 1.20 -7.86 8.53
C LEU A 2 1.81 -6.46 8.48
N ILE A 3 1.66 -5.78 7.39
CA ILE A 3 1.97 -4.35 7.29
C ILE A 3 0.73 -3.64 6.78
N GLN A 4 0.29 -2.65 7.52
CA GLN A 4 -0.75 -1.73 7.10
C GLN A 4 -0.16 -0.36 6.80
N ILE A 5 -0.67 0.25 5.75
CA ILE A 5 -0.40 1.63 5.41
C ILE A 5 -1.71 2.36 5.46
N SER A 6 -1.80 3.23 6.43
CA SER A 6 -2.99 4.02 6.71
C SER A 6 -2.67 5.52 6.65
N LYS A 7 -3.41 6.25 6.01
CA LYS A 7 -3.99 7.59 6.17
C LYS A 7 -4.40 8.22 4.83
N PHE A 8 -5.53 8.83 4.87
CA PHE A 8 -6.18 9.72 3.90
C PHE A 8 -5.69 9.72 2.45
N LEU A 9 -6.50 9.08 1.65
CA LEU A 9 -6.83 9.34 0.26
C LEU A 9 -5.71 9.13 -0.77
N PHE A 10 -5.91 8.14 -1.59
CA PHE A 10 -5.48 8.00 -3.00
C PHE A 10 -4.35 7.00 -3.27
N CYS A 11 -4.46 6.39 -4.36
CA CYS A 11 -3.69 5.38 -5.09
C CYS A 11 -2.26 5.10 -4.59
N LEU A 12 -2.04 3.88 -4.12
CA LEU A 12 -0.75 3.37 -3.65
C LEU A 12 -0.25 2.23 -4.52
N TYR A 13 1.04 2.25 -4.80
CA TYR A 13 1.82 1.16 -5.35
C TYR A 13 2.97 0.81 -4.40
N PHE A 14 3.39 -0.44 -4.42
CA PHE A 14 4.41 -0.92 -3.50
C PHE A 14 5.60 -1.58 -4.18
N SER A 15 6.81 -1.20 -3.78
CA SER A 15 8.02 -1.95 -4.02
C SER A 15 8.97 -1.85 -2.84
N ALA A 16 9.67 -2.90 -2.53
CA ALA A 16 10.75 -2.91 -1.56
C ALA A 16 12.06 -3.30 -2.21
N CYS A 17 13.10 -2.55 -1.89
CA CYS A 17 14.56 -2.70 -2.09
C CYS A 17 15.09 -3.76 -3.05
N SER A 18 16.02 -3.38 -3.88
CA SER A 18 16.96 -4.10 -4.78
C SER A 18 16.54 -5.47 -5.36
N SER A 19 15.60 -6.15 -4.76
CA SER A 19 14.70 -7.16 -5.32
C SER A 19 13.33 -6.93 -4.68
N SER A 20 12.35 -6.50 -5.47
CA SER A 20 11.00 -6.27 -4.98
C SER A 20 10.43 -7.55 -4.38
N LEU A 21 9.59 -7.41 -3.36
CA LEU A 21 8.84 -8.56 -2.80
C LEU A 21 7.73 -9.05 -3.77
N GLY A 22 7.76 -8.57 -5.02
CA GLY A 22 6.92 -9.11 -6.07
C GLY A 22 5.61 -8.38 -6.33
N ASN A 23 5.43 -7.16 -5.81
CA ASN A 23 4.29 -6.34 -6.20
C ASN A 23 4.63 -5.42 -7.38
N GLU A 24 5.10 -6.02 -8.45
CA GLU A 24 5.39 -5.37 -9.72
C GLU A 24 4.61 -6.01 -10.85
N LYS A 25 4.32 -5.21 -11.88
CA LYS A 25 3.67 -5.72 -13.09
C LYS A 25 4.44 -6.92 -13.65
N GLY A 26 3.73 -8.03 -13.84
CA GLY A 26 4.31 -9.27 -14.40
C GLY A 26 4.71 -10.30 -13.35
N VAL A 27 4.66 -9.99 -12.08
CA VAL A 27 4.80 -10.99 -11.01
C VAL A 27 3.43 -11.68 -10.81
N THR A 28 3.36 -12.94 -11.22
CA THR A 28 2.11 -13.70 -11.24
C THR A 28 1.73 -14.34 -9.89
N SER A 29 2.63 -14.32 -8.92
CA SER A 29 2.40 -14.87 -7.57
C SER A 29 3.26 -14.12 -6.57
N PRO A 30 2.83 -12.96 -6.09
CA PRO A 30 3.52 -12.30 -5.00
C PRO A 30 3.51 -13.23 -3.78
N PRO A 31 4.59 -13.26 -2.96
CA PRO A 31 4.66 -14.09 -1.78
C PRO A 31 3.83 -13.56 -0.60
N PHE A 32 2.79 -12.78 -0.89
CA PHE A 32 1.91 -12.15 0.09
C PHE A 32 0.51 -11.94 -0.49
N SER A 33 -0.47 -11.78 0.38
CA SER A 33 -1.81 -11.31 0.02
C SER A 33 -1.97 -9.82 0.33
N VAL A 34 -2.81 -9.15 -0.45
CA VAL A 34 -3.13 -7.73 -0.27
C VAL A 34 -4.62 -7.59 -0.02
N THR A 35 -4.98 -6.82 0.99
CA THR A 35 -6.37 -6.44 1.28
C THR A 35 -6.46 -4.94 1.49
N ALA A 36 -7.64 -4.37 1.36
CA ALA A 36 -7.89 -2.96 1.53
C ALA A 36 -9.09 -2.70 2.44
N SER A 37 -9.09 -1.57 3.14
CA SER A 37 -10.24 -1.12 3.94
C SER A 37 -11.48 -0.85 3.09
N SER A 38 -11.27 -0.34 1.90
CA SER A 38 -12.30 -0.02 0.91
C SER A 38 -11.69 0.04 -0.49
N GLN A 39 -12.53 0.18 -1.49
CA GLN A 39 -12.10 0.44 -2.87
C GLN A 39 -13.07 1.39 -3.55
N LEU A 40 -12.56 2.20 -4.47
CA LEU A 40 -13.34 3.19 -5.21
C LEU A 40 -14.36 2.48 -6.12
N ASP A 41 -13.89 1.50 -6.87
CA ASP A 41 -14.69 0.69 -7.80
C ASP A 41 -13.97 -0.61 -8.17
N GLY A 42 -14.49 -1.35 -9.12
CA GLY A 42 -13.93 -2.63 -9.56
C GLY A 42 -12.63 -2.54 -10.37
N SER A 43 -12.19 -1.34 -10.73
CA SER A 43 -10.94 -1.06 -11.44
C SER A 43 -9.85 -0.50 -10.54
N HIS A 44 -10.14 -0.31 -9.25
CA HIS A 44 -9.24 0.27 -8.26
C HIS A 44 -9.21 -0.57 -6.98
N THR A 45 -9.01 -1.87 -7.16
CA THR A 45 -9.02 -2.86 -6.08
C THR A 45 -7.65 -2.98 -5.41
N ALA A 46 -7.58 -3.71 -4.29
CA ALA A 46 -6.30 -4.01 -3.64
C ALA A 46 -5.32 -4.73 -4.58
N ASP A 47 -5.81 -5.59 -5.47
CA ASP A 47 -4.98 -6.31 -6.45
C ASP A 47 -4.35 -5.37 -7.50
N ASP A 48 -4.95 -4.19 -7.71
CA ASP A 48 -4.43 -3.17 -8.62
C ASP A 48 -3.28 -2.34 -8.01
N SER A 49 -2.84 -2.64 -6.78
CA SER A 49 -1.79 -1.92 -6.07
C SER A 49 -0.36 -2.24 -6.52
N SER A 50 -0.17 -2.87 -7.68
CA SER A 50 1.15 -3.25 -8.20
C SER A 50 1.89 -2.07 -8.82
N LEU A 51 3.20 -1.94 -8.54
CA LEU A 51 4.06 -0.99 -9.25
C LEU A 51 4.04 -1.22 -10.75
N TYR A 52 4.04 -0.13 -11.52
CA TYR A 52 3.99 -0.14 -12.98
C TYR A 52 2.77 -0.86 -13.55
N GLY A 53 1.73 -1.05 -12.75
CA GLY A 53 0.42 -1.55 -13.18
C GLY A 53 -0.27 -0.59 -14.15
N SER A 54 -1.33 -1.07 -14.78
CA SER A 54 -2.19 -0.24 -15.64
C SER A 54 -3.31 0.48 -14.86
N SER A 55 -3.48 0.13 -13.60
CA SER A 55 -4.41 0.72 -12.65
C SER A 55 -3.76 0.81 -11.28
N SER A 56 -4.48 1.31 -10.31
CA SER A 56 -4.01 1.50 -8.93
C SER A 56 -5.13 1.20 -7.94
N TRP A 57 -4.79 0.89 -6.70
CA TRP A 57 -5.79 0.91 -5.65
C TRP A 57 -6.14 2.35 -5.26
N CYS A 58 -7.43 2.62 -5.18
CA CYS A 58 -7.97 3.87 -4.64
C CYS A 58 -9.05 3.54 -3.60
N SER A 59 -9.04 4.25 -2.48
CA SER A 59 -10.11 4.14 -1.49
C SER A 59 -11.42 4.75 -2.02
N ASN A 60 -12.53 4.39 -1.37
CA ASN A 60 -13.85 4.96 -1.70
C ASN A 60 -14.03 6.43 -1.28
N GLY A 61 -13.01 7.05 -0.68
CA GLY A 61 -13.06 8.43 -0.22
C GLY A 61 -13.75 8.65 1.12
N ASP A 62 -14.14 7.60 1.82
CA ASP A 62 -14.68 7.72 3.18
C ASP A 62 -13.60 8.24 4.14
N THR A 63 -13.88 9.38 4.77
CA THR A 63 -12.99 10.01 5.75
C THR A 63 -13.38 9.75 7.20
N SER A 64 -14.45 8.99 7.42
CA SER A 64 -14.92 8.64 8.77
C SER A 64 -14.04 7.61 9.47
N SER A 65 -13.27 6.84 8.70
CA SER A 65 -12.32 5.85 9.19
C SER A 65 -11.03 5.88 8.39
N PRO A 66 -9.90 5.46 8.99
CA PRO A 66 -8.64 5.36 8.27
C PRO A 66 -8.75 4.42 7.07
N GLN A 67 -8.29 4.85 5.92
CA GLN A 67 -8.18 4.03 4.73
C GLN A 67 -6.81 3.36 4.70
N PHE A 68 -6.73 2.08 4.35
CA PHE A 68 -5.47 1.34 4.35
C PHE A 68 -5.40 0.27 3.28
N LEU A 69 -4.18 -0.04 2.88
CA LEU A 69 -3.76 -1.29 2.27
C LEU A 69 -3.03 -2.14 3.31
N GLN A 70 -3.35 -3.41 3.37
CA GLN A 70 -2.70 -4.38 4.25
C GLN A 70 -2.04 -5.48 3.42
N PHE A 71 -0.79 -5.75 3.73
CA PHE A 71 0.01 -6.81 3.13
C PHE A 71 0.25 -7.91 4.17
N ASP A 72 -0.18 -9.12 3.89
CA ASP A 72 0.09 -10.29 4.72
C ASP A 72 1.13 -11.18 4.04
N PHE A 73 2.30 -11.26 4.65
CA PHE A 73 3.41 -12.05 4.13
C PHE A 73 3.36 -13.53 4.53
N GLY A 74 2.40 -13.95 5.38
CA GLY A 74 2.27 -15.32 5.87
C GLY A 74 3.44 -15.83 6.69
N LYS A 75 4.49 -15.03 6.86
CA LYS A 75 5.72 -15.32 7.60
C LYS A 75 6.38 -14.04 8.07
N VAL A 76 7.31 -14.13 9.00
CA VAL A 76 8.14 -12.99 9.38
C VAL A 76 9.11 -12.66 8.26
N VAL A 77 9.13 -11.38 7.86
CA VAL A 77 10.01 -10.86 6.81
C VAL A 77 10.69 -9.59 7.31
N THR A 78 11.81 -9.25 6.70
CA THR A 78 12.43 -7.93 6.87
C THR A 78 12.06 -7.04 5.69
N VAL A 79 11.37 -5.94 5.98
CA VAL A 79 11.05 -4.92 4.98
C VAL A 79 12.02 -3.76 5.17
N SER A 80 12.84 -3.49 4.16
CA SER A 80 13.90 -2.48 4.19
C SER A 80 13.51 -1.19 3.49
N GLY A 81 12.37 -1.16 2.79
CA GLY A 81 11.87 0.02 2.12
C GLY A 81 10.48 -0.14 1.57
N ILE A 82 9.85 0.98 1.31
CA ILE A 82 8.52 1.12 0.73
C ILE A 82 8.64 2.14 -0.39
N ALA A 83 8.16 1.79 -1.57
CA ALA A 83 8.03 2.73 -2.68
C ALA A 83 6.56 2.92 -3.01
N THR A 84 6.19 4.15 -3.33
CA THR A 84 4.85 4.51 -3.78
C THR A 84 4.92 5.16 -5.15
N GLN A 85 3.91 4.97 -5.94
CA GLN A 85 3.78 5.55 -7.27
C GLN A 85 2.35 6.09 -7.42
N GLY A 86 2.19 7.23 -8.09
CA GLY A 86 0.88 7.76 -8.41
C GLY A 86 0.17 6.97 -9.50
N ASP A 87 -1.14 7.16 -9.60
CA ASP A 87 -1.94 6.60 -10.69
C ASP A 87 -1.52 7.20 -12.03
N ALA A 88 -1.26 6.33 -13.01
CA ALA A 88 -0.78 6.74 -14.33
C ALA A 88 -1.88 7.35 -15.21
N VAL A 89 -3.16 7.06 -14.91
CA VAL A 89 -4.31 7.44 -15.74
C VAL A 89 -4.98 8.69 -15.17
N ASP A 90 -5.30 8.66 -13.88
CA ASP A 90 -6.14 9.68 -13.24
C ASP A 90 -5.36 10.82 -12.58
N ASN A 91 -4.03 10.82 -12.69
CA ASN A 91 -3.17 11.84 -12.08
C ASN A 91 -3.41 12.00 -10.57
N LYS A 92 -3.66 10.90 -9.87
CA LYS A 92 -3.87 10.81 -8.43
C LYS A 92 -2.65 10.20 -7.76
N TRP A 93 -2.34 10.61 -6.55
CA TRP A 93 -1.26 10.03 -5.75
C TRP A 93 -1.55 10.20 -4.27
N VAL A 94 -0.93 9.36 -3.45
CA VAL A 94 -0.96 9.52 -2.00
C VAL A 94 -0.07 10.69 -1.61
N THR A 95 -0.60 11.62 -0.85
CA THR A 95 0.16 12.78 -0.36
C THR A 95 0.87 12.50 0.96
N GLU A 96 0.25 11.68 1.80
CA GLU A 96 0.81 11.28 3.09
C GLU A 96 0.31 9.90 3.48
N TYR A 97 1.13 9.15 4.20
CA TYR A 97 0.76 7.86 4.77
C TYR A 97 1.54 7.56 6.04
N ALA A 98 1.01 6.68 6.87
CA ALA A 98 1.70 6.09 8.01
C ALA A 98 1.81 4.58 7.82
N VAL A 99 2.80 3.98 8.45
CA VAL A 99 3.06 2.55 8.41
C VAL A 99 2.88 1.96 9.79
N VAL A 100 2.10 0.89 9.87
CA VAL A 100 2.02 0.05 11.05
C VAL A 100 2.33 -1.40 10.66
N TYR A 101 2.80 -2.18 11.59
CA TYR A 101 3.10 -3.59 11.37
C TYR A 101 2.65 -4.43 12.55
N GLY A 102 2.43 -5.70 12.33
CA GLY A 102 1.98 -6.63 13.36
C GLY A 102 2.21 -8.08 12.95
N TYR A 103 1.95 -8.98 13.88
CA TYR A 103 2.04 -10.42 13.67
C TYR A 103 0.67 -11.12 13.72
N ASP A 104 -0.32 -10.38 14.13
CA ASP A 104 -1.73 -10.74 14.15
C ASP A 104 -2.56 -9.52 13.70
N GLU A 105 -3.86 -9.70 13.50
CA GLU A 105 -4.76 -8.62 13.08
C GLU A 105 -5.27 -7.77 14.26
N GLN A 106 -4.76 -7.98 15.46
CA GLN A 106 -5.26 -7.32 16.69
C GLN A 106 -4.24 -6.37 17.29
N SER A 107 -2.96 -6.63 17.12
CA SER A 107 -1.86 -5.90 17.75
C SER A 107 -1.00 -5.22 16.70
N TRP A 108 -1.07 -3.90 16.64
CA TRP A 108 -0.34 -3.09 15.67
C TRP A 108 0.71 -2.23 16.36
N LEU A 109 1.89 -2.16 15.77
CA LEU A 109 3.00 -1.33 16.19
C LEU A 109 3.24 -0.24 15.15
N ASP A 110 3.40 0.99 15.61
CA ASP A 110 3.74 2.10 14.75
C ASP A 110 5.20 2.00 14.27
N TYR A 111 5.41 2.11 12.97
CA TYR A 111 6.75 2.29 12.43
C TYR A 111 7.23 3.72 12.71
N ALA A 112 8.48 3.86 13.14
CA ALA A 112 9.10 5.15 13.46
C ALA A 112 8.28 6.03 14.42
N GLY A 113 7.58 5.42 15.40
CA GLY A 113 6.78 6.15 16.38
C GLY A 113 5.53 6.84 15.80
N GLY A 114 4.97 6.31 14.71
CA GLY A 114 3.81 6.87 14.04
C GLY A 114 4.13 8.04 13.10
N GLN A 115 5.38 8.13 12.65
CA GLN A 115 5.78 9.18 11.70
C GLN A 115 4.95 9.11 10.41
N VAL A 116 4.39 10.25 10.02
CA VAL A 116 3.72 10.42 8.74
C VAL A 116 4.75 10.65 7.65
N MET A 117 4.64 9.90 6.57
CA MET A 117 5.50 10.03 5.38
C MET A 117 4.79 10.87 4.32
N PHE A 118 5.50 11.83 3.76
CA PHE A 118 4.97 12.73 2.74
C PHE A 118 5.46 12.31 1.37
N CYS A 119 4.54 12.16 0.44
CA CYS A 119 4.84 11.90 -0.95
C CYS A 119 4.76 13.19 -1.76
N ARG A 120 5.78 13.46 -2.58
CA ARG A 120 5.74 14.54 -3.56
C ARG A 120 5.35 13.97 -4.91
N LYS A 121 4.65 14.77 -5.70
CA LYS A 121 4.47 14.46 -7.11
C LYS A 121 5.82 14.66 -7.80
N ASP A 122 6.37 13.58 -8.34
CA ASP A 122 7.48 13.71 -9.27
C ASP A 122 6.96 14.30 -10.57
N SER A 123 7.57 15.39 -10.93
CA SER A 123 7.24 16.15 -12.14
C SER A 123 7.80 15.47 -13.38
#